data_f215a6afa46b3e184fdef4b0ace26eb6
#
_entry.id   f215a6afa46b3e184fdef4b0ace26eb6
#
_cell.length_a   1.000
_cell.length_b   1.000
_cell.length_c   1.000
_cell.angle_alpha   90.00
_cell.angle_beta   90.00
_cell.angle_gamma   90.00
#
_symmetry.space_group_name_H-M   'P 1'
#
loop_
_entity.id
_entity.type
_entity.pdbx_description
1 polymer ?
#
loop_
_entity_poly.entity_id
_entity_poly.type
_entity_poly.pdbx_seq_one_letter_code
_entity_poly.pdbx_strand_id
1 'polypeptide(L)'
;MDKNKEIVALCALNKIFGYHPALALELMENAGGALALFGPEPPPVKGHPELQAQLGPRMLEWAARELEQVQASGFRFIGLRDEDYPPLLRECPDPPLGLYVNGSCSPTEIFSLRPMVAFVGTRDMSPYGKTWCRRLVEALSRTRNPPCIVSGLAFGVDGIAHRTALECGLPTVGVMATGIEKVYPRQHERLAMDMVRAPGSGVLTDYPLGTAPVALNFLRRNRIIAGLADAVVVVESKSKGGSLMTAKYAMGYNRDVFAVPGRLDDVRSEGCNSLIHEHMADIVTSPEDLAACLGLGAPVRGAGGSWACSGGGFQDALSKKYGDASDELRLGMAVKIQPGTGPEALQKLVGLPYPRILEVAGLLEADGFLISDFLRRFSPAPPWD
;
A
#
# COMPACT_ATOMS: atom_id res chain seq x y z
N MET A 1 -11.32 -0.51 -31.13
CA MET A 1 -9.99 0.14 -31.10
C MET A 1 -8.95 -0.96 -31.00
N ASP A 2 -7.90 -0.94 -31.78
CA ASP A 2 -6.86 -1.99 -31.79
C ASP A 2 -6.06 -1.90 -30.48
N LYS A 3 -6.30 -2.83 -29.55
CA LYS A 3 -5.69 -2.87 -28.21
C LYS A 3 -4.16 -2.81 -28.26
N ASN A 4 -3.57 -3.42 -29.30
CA ASN A 4 -2.12 -3.42 -29.50
C ASN A 4 -1.58 -2.03 -29.85
N LYS A 5 -2.31 -1.24 -30.63
CA LYS A 5 -1.88 0.12 -30.97
C LYS A 5 -1.99 1.10 -29.79
N GLU A 6 -3.02 0.92 -28.95
CA GLU A 6 -3.19 1.75 -27.76
C GLU A 6 -2.08 1.51 -26.72
N ILE A 7 -1.64 0.27 -26.52
CA ILE A 7 -0.53 -0.02 -25.59
C ILE A 7 0.80 0.53 -26.09
N VAL A 8 1.05 0.50 -27.41
CA VAL A 8 2.22 1.14 -28.02
C VAL A 8 2.18 2.65 -27.80
N ALA A 9 1.02 3.27 -27.99
CA ALA A 9 0.85 4.70 -27.73
C ALA A 9 1.06 5.06 -26.24
N LEU A 10 0.54 4.26 -25.32
CA LEU A 10 0.77 4.46 -23.90
C LEU A 10 2.26 4.31 -23.53
N CYS A 11 2.97 3.35 -24.09
CA CYS A 11 4.42 3.20 -23.90
C CYS A 11 5.19 4.43 -24.44
N ALA A 12 4.83 4.92 -25.62
CA ALA A 12 5.41 6.11 -26.19
C ALA A 12 5.16 7.36 -25.30
N LEU A 13 3.93 7.57 -24.87
CA LEU A 13 3.56 8.67 -23.98
C LEU A 13 4.24 8.57 -22.60
N ASN A 14 4.38 7.35 -22.05
CA ASN A 14 5.09 7.13 -20.79
C ASN A 14 6.57 7.60 -20.90
N LYS A 15 7.19 7.42 -22.06
CA LYS A 15 8.54 7.94 -22.34
C LYS A 15 8.56 9.45 -22.47
N ILE A 16 7.63 10.05 -23.21
CA ILE A 16 7.57 11.49 -23.49
C ILE A 16 7.19 12.26 -22.21
N PHE A 17 6.11 11.83 -21.55
CA PHE A 17 5.48 12.55 -20.45
C PHE A 17 5.79 11.93 -19.07
N GLY A 18 6.78 11.06 -18.94
CA GLY A 18 7.11 10.42 -17.67
C GLY A 18 7.35 11.40 -16.52
N TYR A 19 7.76 12.65 -16.84
CA TYR A 19 7.87 13.74 -15.89
C TYR A 19 6.62 14.64 -15.75
N HIS A 20 5.60 14.44 -16.59
CA HIS A 20 4.37 15.24 -16.65
C HIS A 20 3.14 14.34 -16.89
N PRO A 21 2.92 13.27 -16.09
CA PRO A 21 1.85 12.32 -16.37
C PRO A 21 0.45 12.94 -16.30
N ALA A 22 0.20 13.88 -15.41
CA ALA A 22 -1.08 14.59 -15.34
C ALA A 22 -1.39 15.37 -16.63
N LEU A 23 -0.39 16.01 -17.24
CA LEU A 23 -0.55 16.69 -18.52
C LEU A 23 -0.89 15.70 -19.64
N ALA A 24 -0.25 14.52 -19.64
CA ALA A 24 -0.56 13.49 -20.62
C ALA A 24 -2.00 12.98 -20.48
N LEU A 25 -2.50 12.81 -19.25
CA LEU A 25 -3.89 12.42 -19.01
C LEU A 25 -4.87 13.44 -19.56
N GLU A 26 -4.67 14.71 -19.27
CA GLU A 26 -5.51 15.80 -19.78
C GLU A 26 -5.54 15.81 -21.33
N LEU A 27 -4.38 15.66 -21.97
CA LEU A 27 -4.27 15.59 -23.43
C LEU A 27 -4.97 14.34 -24.00
N MET A 28 -4.82 13.20 -23.36
CA MET A 28 -5.47 11.94 -23.77
C MET A 28 -7.00 12.03 -23.65
N GLU A 29 -7.51 12.64 -22.58
CA GLU A 29 -8.95 12.85 -22.39
C GLU A 29 -9.51 13.78 -23.49
N ASN A 30 -8.85 14.89 -23.76
CA ASN A 30 -9.24 15.86 -24.78
C ASN A 30 -9.18 15.27 -26.21
N ALA A 31 -8.24 14.37 -26.48
CA ALA A 31 -8.05 13.76 -27.79
C ALA A 31 -8.88 12.46 -27.99
N GLY A 32 -9.49 11.92 -26.94
CA GLY A 32 -10.24 10.67 -26.98
C GLY A 32 -9.39 9.39 -26.93
N GLY A 33 -8.12 9.47 -26.53
CA GLY A 33 -7.24 8.31 -26.31
C GLY A 33 -5.76 8.60 -26.53
N ALA A 34 -4.91 7.62 -26.15
CA ALA A 34 -3.46 7.76 -26.27
C ALA A 34 -3.01 7.81 -27.74
N LEU A 35 -3.57 6.94 -28.57
CA LEU A 35 -3.23 6.86 -29.99
C LEU A 35 -3.59 8.14 -30.76
N ALA A 36 -4.64 8.85 -30.37
CA ALA A 36 -5.09 10.09 -31.01
C ALA A 36 -4.03 11.21 -30.93
N LEU A 37 -3.17 11.19 -29.91
CA LEU A 37 -2.08 12.16 -29.74
C LEU A 37 -0.96 11.98 -30.80
N PHE A 38 -0.94 10.88 -31.51
CA PHE A 38 0.01 10.61 -32.62
C PHE A 38 -0.64 10.72 -34.00
N GLY A 39 -1.84 11.31 -34.07
CA GLY A 39 -2.53 11.57 -35.33
C GLY A 39 -1.87 12.67 -36.16
N PRO A 40 -2.43 12.97 -37.36
CA PRO A 40 -1.86 13.97 -38.26
C PRO A 40 -1.86 15.39 -37.68
N GLU A 41 -2.80 15.69 -36.79
CA GLU A 41 -2.95 16.98 -36.11
C GLU A 41 -3.05 16.78 -34.59
N PRO A 42 -1.92 16.50 -33.90
CA PRO A 42 -1.94 16.32 -32.44
C PRO A 42 -2.33 17.61 -31.73
N PRO A 43 -3.08 17.55 -30.61
CA PRO A 43 -3.41 18.73 -29.85
C PRO A 43 -2.15 19.43 -29.34
N PRO A 44 -2.14 20.76 -29.25
CA PRO A 44 -0.98 21.53 -28.82
C PRO A 44 -0.65 21.27 -27.35
N VAL A 45 0.60 20.97 -27.04
CA VAL A 45 1.14 20.82 -25.68
C VAL A 45 1.58 22.18 -25.17
N LYS A 46 0.64 22.93 -24.58
CA LYS A 46 0.87 24.29 -24.12
C LYS A 46 2.03 24.37 -23.13
N GLY A 47 2.97 25.28 -23.36
CA GLY A 47 4.12 25.50 -22.46
C GLY A 47 5.27 24.48 -22.61
N HIS A 48 5.11 23.43 -23.43
CA HIS A 48 6.06 22.34 -23.57
C HIS A 48 6.32 21.98 -25.05
N PRO A 49 6.91 22.89 -25.86
CA PRO A 49 7.19 22.62 -27.28
C PRO A 49 8.13 21.43 -27.48
N GLU A 50 9.01 21.15 -26.51
CA GLU A 50 9.93 20.01 -26.51
C GLU A 50 9.20 18.66 -26.39
N LEU A 51 8.06 18.60 -25.69
CA LEU A 51 7.21 17.41 -25.61
C LEU A 51 6.37 17.27 -26.88
N GLN A 52 5.84 18.39 -27.40
CA GLN A 52 5.10 18.43 -28.65
C GLN A 52 5.92 17.85 -29.81
N ALA A 53 7.19 18.22 -29.91
CA ALA A 53 8.08 17.76 -31.00
C ALA A 53 8.33 16.25 -31.01
N GLN A 54 8.04 15.55 -29.89
CA GLN A 54 8.19 14.10 -29.75
C GLN A 54 6.93 13.32 -30.15
N LEU A 55 5.78 13.98 -30.27
CA LEU A 55 4.52 13.35 -30.69
C LEU A 55 4.56 13.08 -32.19
N GLY A 56 5.08 11.91 -32.58
CA GLY A 56 5.21 11.54 -33.98
C GLY A 56 5.48 10.06 -34.23
N PRO A 57 5.44 9.60 -35.50
CA PRO A 57 5.58 8.19 -35.87
C PRO A 57 6.85 7.54 -35.31
N ARG A 58 7.97 8.26 -35.29
CA ARG A 58 9.26 7.75 -34.77
C ARG A 58 9.17 7.27 -33.32
N MET A 59 8.36 7.97 -32.50
CA MET A 59 8.19 7.57 -31.10
C MET A 59 7.32 6.33 -30.97
N LEU A 60 6.32 6.14 -31.83
CA LEU A 60 5.55 4.90 -31.90
C LEU A 60 6.43 3.71 -32.36
N GLU A 61 7.32 3.91 -33.35
CA GLU A 61 8.28 2.89 -33.76
C GLU A 61 9.26 2.54 -32.63
N TRP A 62 9.72 3.54 -31.88
CA TRP A 62 10.54 3.32 -30.69
C TRP A 62 9.78 2.49 -29.65
N ALA A 63 8.53 2.86 -29.33
CA ALA A 63 7.72 2.15 -28.35
C ALA A 63 7.41 0.71 -28.76
N ALA A 64 7.15 0.46 -30.03
CA ALA A 64 6.96 -0.90 -30.55
C ALA A 64 8.20 -1.76 -30.30
N ARG A 65 9.39 -1.26 -30.64
CA ARG A 65 10.66 -1.96 -30.40
C ARG A 65 10.96 -2.14 -28.91
N GLU A 66 10.63 -1.13 -28.08
CA GLU A 66 10.76 -1.21 -26.62
C GLU A 66 9.91 -2.35 -26.05
N LEU A 67 8.64 -2.46 -26.48
CA LEU A 67 7.73 -3.52 -26.04
C LEU A 67 8.19 -4.92 -26.50
N GLU A 68 8.74 -5.03 -27.73
CA GLU A 68 9.34 -6.28 -28.21
C GLU A 68 10.54 -6.70 -27.36
N GLN A 69 11.42 -5.75 -26.99
CA GLN A 69 12.58 -6.02 -26.11
C GLN A 69 12.14 -6.41 -24.69
N VAL A 70 11.15 -5.72 -24.14
CA VAL A 70 10.55 -6.04 -22.83
C VAL A 70 10.03 -7.48 -22.81
N GLN A 71 9.27 -7.87 -23.82
CA GLN A 71 8.72 -9.21 -23.95
C GLN A 71 9.83 -10.26 -24.17
N ALA A 72 10.80 -9.98 -25.04
CA ALA A 72 11.93 -10.87 -25.30
C ALA A 72 12.80 -11.11 -24.05
N SER A 73 12.85 -10.13 -23.15
CA SER A 73 13.57 -10.22 -21.86
C SER A 73 12.76 -10.88 -20.74
N GLY A 74 11.54 -11.34 -21.02
CA GLY A 74 10.66 -11.97 -20.03
C GLY A 74 9.97 -10.97 -19.09
N PHE A 75 10.07 -9.67 -19.36
CA PHE A 75 9.36 -8.62 -18.64
C PHE A 75 7.98 -8.36 -19.25
N ARG A 76 7.14 -7.64 -18.52
CA ARG A 76 5.80 -7.23 -18.98
C ARG A 76 5.67 -5.72 -18.93
N PHE A 77 4.94 -5.16 -19.88
CA PHE A 77 4.50 -3.76 -19.83
C PHE A 77 2.98 -3.74 -19.65
N ILE A 78 2.50 -2.94 -18.70
CA ILE A 78 1.08 -2.79 -18.36
C ILE A 78 0.73 -1.33 -18.59
N GLY A 79 -0.19 -1.06 -19.51
CA GLY A 79 -0.68 0.29 -19.76
C GLY A 79 -1.73 0.73 -18.76
N LEU A 80 -1.89 2.02 -18.55
CA LEU A 80 -2.84 2.62 -17.58
C LEU A 80 -4.28 2.11 -17.74
N ARG A 81 -4.69 1.75 -18.96
CA ARG A 81 -6.05 1.27 -19.29
C ARG A 81 -6.20 -0.24 -19.20
N ASP A 82 -5.13 -0.98 -18.94
CA ASP A 82 -5.21 -2.43 -18.79
C ASP A 82 -5.90 -2.81 -17.48
N GLU A 83 -6.64 -3.91 -17.49
CA GLU A 83 -7.32 -4.44 -16.30
C GLU A 83 -6.33 -4.78 -15.19
N ASP A 84 -5.14 -5.25 -15.58
CA ASP A 84 -4.04 -5.60 -14.69
C ASP A 84 -3.32 -4.39 -14.05
N TYR A 85 -3.66 -3.15 -14.44
CA TYR A 85 -3.02 -1.98 -13.85
C TYR A 85 -3.49 -1.79 -12.40
N PRO A 86 -2.56 -1.48 -11.43
CA PRO A 86 -2.88 -1.36 -10.02
C PRO A 86 -4.04 -0.38 -9.76
N PRO A 87 -5.17 -0.83 -9.15
CA PRO A 87 -6.36 0.02 -9.01
C PRO A 87 -6.10 1.31 -8.25
N LEU A 88 -5.45 1.23 -7.08
CA LEU A 88 -5.14 2.39 -6.25
C LEU A 88 -4.24 3.40 -6.95
N LEU A 89 -3.26 2.92 -7.73
CA LEU A 89 -2.37 3.80 -8.48
C LEU A 89 -3.08 4.48 -9.65
N ARG A 90 -4.08 3.82 -10.25
CA ARG A 90 -4.91 4.39 -11.33
C ARG A 90 -5.73 5.59 -10.86
N GLU A 91 -6.17 5.59 -9.59
CA GLU A 91 -6.97 6.65 -8.97
C GLU A 91 -6.15 7.89 -8.60
N CYS A 92 -4.82 7.81 -8.63
CA CYS A 92 -3.97 8.96 -8.33
C CYS A 92 -4.12 10.05 -9.41
N PRO A 93 -3.89 11.33 -9.08
CA PRO A 93 -3.96 12.43 -10.04
C PRO A 93 -2.86 12.41 -11.09
N ASP A 94 -1.79 11.65 -10.85
CA ASP A 94 -0.59 11.59 -11.70
C ASP A 94 -0.08 10.15 -11.89
N PRO A 95 -0.95 9.16 -12.25
CA PRO A 95 -0.53 7.78 -12.41
C PRO A 95 0.46 7.65 -13.59
N PRO A 96 1.43 6.74 -13.53
CA PRO A 96 2.22 6.38 -14.70
C PRO A 96 1.34 5.92 -15.86
N LEU A 97 1.66 6.31 -17.09
CA LEU A 97 0.91 5.86 -18.26
C LEU A 97 1.16 4.39 -18.60
N GLY A 98 2.23 3.83 -18.04
CA GLY A 98 2.55 2.41 -18.10
C GLY A 98 3.60 2.02 -17.08
N LEU A 99 3.60 0.73 -16.76
CA LEU A 99 4.50 0.11 -15.80
C LEU A 99 5.22 -1.07 -16.45
N TYR A 100 6.52 -1.13 -16.27
CA TYR A 100 7.33 -2.30 -16.56
C TYR A 100 7.35 -3.18 -15.32
N VAL A 101 7.04 -4.47 -15.46
CA VAL A 101 6.89 -5.38 -14.32
C VAL A 101 7.71 -6.65 -14.54
N ASN A 102 8.37 -7.10 -13.49
CA ASN A 102 9.05 -8.39 -13.44
C ASN A 102 8.63 -9.14 -12.17
N GLY A 103 8.01 -10.29 -12.34
CA GLY A 103 7.53 -11.16 -11.27
C GLY A 103 7.05 -12.50 -11.82
N SER A 104 7.07 -13.53 -10.99
CA SER A 104 6.65 -14.89 -11.35
C SER A 104 5.13 -15.05 -11.51
N CYS A 105 4.36 -14.15 -10.92
CA CYS A 105 2.90 -14.15 -10.93
C CYS A 105 2.34 -13.19 -12.00
N SER A 106 1.04 -13.29 -12.27
CA SER A 106 0.36 -12.29 -13.08
C SER A 106 0.32 -10.93 -12.34
N PRO A 107 0.25 -9.80 -13.05
CA PRO A 107 0.11 -8.49 -12.41
C PRO A 107 -1.13 -8.40 -11.51
N THR A 108 -2.25 -9.01 -11.91
CA THR A 108 -3.46 -9.10 -11.09
C THR A 108 -3.18 -9.78 -9.75
N GLU A 109 -2.44 -10.89 -9.74
CA GLU A 109 -2.07 -11.58 -8.49
C GLU A 109 -1.16 -10.73 -7.60
N ILE A 110 -0.32 -9.87 -8.20
CA ILE A 110 0.57 -8.98 -7.45
C ILE A 110 -0.21 -7.82 -6.82
N PHE A 111 -1.19 -7.23 -7.54
CA PHE A 111 -1.75 -5.92 -7.17
C PHE A 111 -3.20 -5.94 -6.64
N SER A 112 -3.95 -7.04 -6.80
CA SER A 112 -5.41 -6.98 -6.60
C SER A 112 -5.94 -7.82 -5.43
N LEU A 113 -5.12 -8.63 -4.80
CA LEU A 113 -5.62 -9.66 -3.87
C LEU A 113 -5.45 -9.33 -2.39
N ARG A 114 -4.75 -8.25 -2.02
CA ARG A 114 -4.40 -7.97 -0.63
C ARG A 114 -4.22 -6.48 -0.38
N PRO A 115 -4.43 -6.01 0.86
CA PRO A 115 -4.00 -4.67 1.25
C PRO A 115 -2.50 -4.49 0.98
N MET A 116 -2.11 -3.30 0.54
CA MET A 116 -0.72 -2.96 0.26
C MET A 116 -0.23 -1.95 1.28
N VAL A 117 0.83 -2.27 2.02
CA VAL A 117 1.40 -1.38 3.04
C VAL A 117 2.83 -1.00 2.65
N ALA A 118 3.05 0.30 2.45
CA ALA A 118 4.37 0.81 2.11
C ALA A 118 5.21 1.06 3.35
N PHE A 119 6.46 0.57 3.35
CA PHE A 119 7.47 0.89 4.37
C PHE A 119 8.53 1.79 3.75
N VAL A 120 8.74 2.96 4.33
CA VAL A 120 9.71 3.94 3.82
C VAL A 120 10.55 4.54 4.95
N GLY A 121 11.73 5.04 4.61
CA GLY A 121 12.57 5.68 5.61
C GLY A 121 13.97 5.98 5.13
N THR A 122 14.86 6.22 6.09
CA THR A 122 16.25 6.56 5.85
C THR A 122 17.04 5.40 5.26
N ARG A 123 18.02 5.72 4.42
CA ARG A 123 19.01 4.75 3.93
C ARG A 123 20.08 4.41 4.98
N ASP A 124 20.25 5.28 5.97
CA ASP A 124 21.20 5.15 7.10
C ASP A 124 20.41 4.88 8.38
N MET A 125 19.94 3.61 8.50
CA MET A 125 19.12 3.18 9.64
C MET A 125 19.95 3.00 10.92
N SER A 126 19.32 3.37 12.04
CA SER A 126 19.79 3.00 13.37
C SER A 126 19.44 1.53 13.71
N PRO A 127 20.08 0.94 14.75
CA PRO A 127 19.63 -0.35 15.29
C PRO A 127 18.17 -0.33 15.76
N TYR A 128 17.69 0.80 16.27
CA TYR A 128 16.30 1.02 16.67
C TYR A 128 15.35 0.89 15.46
N GLY A 129 15.60 1.65 14.40
CA GLY A 129 14.79 1.60 13.18
C GLY A 129 14.79 0.22 12.55
N LYS A 130 15.96 -0.46 12.48
CA LYS A 130 16.07 -1.83 11.99
C LYS A 130 15.18 -2.79 12.79
N THR A 131 15.22 -2.68 14.12
CA THR A 131 14.43 -3.53 15.01
C THR A 131 12.93 -3.30 14.81
N TRP A 132 12.50 -2.04 14.76
CA TRP A 132 11.09 -1.73 14.60
C TRP A 132 10.57 -2.07 13.20
N CYS A 133 11.33 -1.80 12.14
CA CYS A 133 10.95 -2.22 10.80
C CYS A 133 10.68 -3.73 10.73
N ARG A 134 11.58 -4.56 11.27
CA ARG A 134 11.37 -6.01 11.34
C ARG A 134 10.13 -6.37 12.15
N ARG A 135 10.02 -5.87 13.38
CA ARG A 135 8.90 -6.19 14.27
C ARG A 135 7.55 -5.84 13.67
N LEU A 136 7.44 -4.69 13.01
CA LEU A 136 6.22 -4.26 12.35
C LEU A 136 5.85 -5.21 11.19
N VAL A 137 6.79 -5.50 10.28
CA VAL A 137 6.53 -6.43 9.16
C VAL A 137 6.22 -7.85 9.67
N GLU A 138 6.95 -8.34 10.69
CA GLU A 138 6.68 -9.64 11.32
C GLU A 138 5.28 -9.71 11.98
N ALA A 139 4.82 -8.62 12.59
CA ALA A 139 3.48 -8.57 13.17
C ALA A 139 2.40 -8.57 12.09
N LEU A 140 2.58 -7.79 11.01
CA LEU A 140 1.66 -7.77 9.88
C LEU A 140 1.55 -9.14 9.20
N SER A 141 2.62 -9.95 9.20
CA SER A 141 2.59 -11.29 8.62
C SER A 141 1.69 -12.28 9.38
N ARG A 142 1.41 -11.98 10.63
CA ARG A 142 0.60 -12.84 11.52
C ARG A 142 -0.87 -12.43 11.56
N THR A 143 -1.25 -11.36 10.88
CA THR A 143 -2.65 -10.90 10.81
C THR A 143 -3.52 -11.85 10.00
N ARG A 144 -4.82 -11.77 10.18
CA ARG A 144 -5.79 -12.58 9.43
C ARG A 144 -5.76 -12.30 7.93
N ASN A 145 -5.52 -11.04 7.57
CA ASN A 145 -5.42 -10.58 6.18
C ASN A 145 -4.03 -9.94 5.94
N PRO A 146 -2.97 -10.77 5.81
CA PRO A 146 -1.60 -10.25 5.74
C PRO A 146 -1.38 -9.45 4.45
N PRO A 147 -0.79 -8.23 4.55
CA PRO A 147 -0.65 -7.33 3.43
C PRO A 147 0.50 -7.72 2.50
N CYS A 148 0.52 -7.11 1.31
CA CYS A 148 1.72 -7.02 0.48
C CYS A 148 2.56 -5.83 0.94
N ILE A 149 3.87 -6.04 1.13
CA ILE A 149 4.79 -4.98 1.53
C ILE A 149 5.33 -4.25 0.29
N VAL A 150 5.15 -2.94 0.24
CA VAL A 150 5.65 -2.09 -0.85
C VAL A 150 6.82 -1.26 -0.36
N SER A 151 7.89 -1.15 -1.15
CA SER A 151 8.98 -0.21 -0.86
C SER A 151 9.84 0.07 -2.10
N GLY A 152 10.90 0.86 -1.93
CA GLY A 152 11.70 1.38 -3.03
C GLY A 152 12.97 0.63 -3.35
N LEU A 153 13.22 -0.51 -2.77
CA LEU A 153 14.44 -1.31 -2.97
C LEU A 153 15.76 -0.57 -2.64
N ALA A 154 15.72 0.57 -1.96
CA ALA A 154 16.89 1.32 -1.51
C ALA A 154 17.57 0.66 -0.30
N PHE A 155 18.75 1.17 0.10
CA PHE A 155 19.35 0.79 1.39
C PHE A 155 18.46 1.17 2.57
N GLY A 156 18.72 0.64 3.74
CA GLY A 156 18.04 0.98 4.99
C GLY A 156 16.66 0.35 5.09
N VAL A 157 15.64 1.15 5.35
CA VAL A 157 14.25 0.70 5.61
C VAL A 157 13.74 -0.19 4.48
N ASP A 158 13.89 0.22 3.23
CA ASP A 158 13.37 -0.48 2.07
C ASP A 158 13.91 -1.92 2.01
N GLY A 159 15.25 -2.06 2.07
CA GLY A 159 15.87 -3.38 2.00
C GLY A 159 15.56 -4.27 3.21
N ILE A 160 15.34 -3.71 4.40
CA ILE A 160 14.92 -4.49 5.59
C ILE A 160 13.47 -4.94 5.44
N ALA A 161 12.56 -4.04 5.03
CA ALA A 161 11.16 -4.37 4.83
C ALA A 161 10.98 -5.52 3.84
N HIS A 162 11.63 -5.46 2.68
CA HIS A 162 11.55 -6.53 1.67
C HIS A 162 12.12 -7.86 2.17
N ARG A 163 13.31 -7.85 2.82
CA ARG A 163 13.91 -9.08 3.38
C ARG A 163 13.00 -9.71 4.42
N THR A 164 12.51 -8.90 5.36
CA THR A 164 11.61 -9.40 6.41
C THR A 164 10.31 -9.93 5.83
N ALA A 165 9.74 -9.27 4.82
CA ALA A 165 8.55 -9.76 4.13
C ALA A 165 8.79 -11.16 3.55
N LEU A 166 9.89 -11.37 2.81
CA LEU A 166 10.26 -12.67 2.25
C LEU A 166 10.51 -13.73 3.34
N GLU A 167 11.24 -13.38 4.40
CA GLU A 167 11.50 -14.25 5.56
C GLU A 167 10.20 -14.71 6.23
N CYS A 168 9.18 -13.86 6.24
CA CYS A 168 7.86 -14.14 6.82
C CYS A 168 6.85 -14.75 5.82
N GLY A 169 7.23 -14.97 4.55
CA GLY A 169 6.34 -15.47 3.51
C GLY A 169 5.30 -14.46 3.03
N LEU A 170 5.49 -13.17 3.32
CA LEU A 170 4.66 -12.09 2.79
C LEU A 170 5.03 -11.77 1.33
N PRO A 171 4.05 -11.49 0.47
CA PRO A 171 4.33 -10.89 -0.83
C PRO A 171 4.96 -9.50 -0.65
N THR A 172 5.82 -9.13 -1.61
CA THR A 172 6.48 -7.82 -1.55
C THR A 172 6.78 -7.26 -2.94
N VAL A 173 6.53 -5.96 -3.11
CA VAL A 173 6.68 -5.24 -4.38
C VAL A 173 7.73 -4.15 -4.25
N GLY A 174 8.79 -4.27 -5.06
CA GLY A 174 9.86 -3.29 -5.15
C GLY A 174 9.62 -2.30 -6.29
N VAL A 175 9.48 -1.02 -5.98
CA VAL A 175 9.39 0.03 -7.00
C VAL A 175 10.80 0.53 -7.31
N MET A 176 11.22 0.49 -8.56
CA MET A 176 12.57 0.88 -8.97
C MET A 176 12.58 2.30 -9.55
N ALA A 177 13.75 2.95 -9.54
CA ALA A 177 13.98 4.27 -10.11
C ALA A 177 14.91 4.22 -11.35
N THR A 178 15.03 3.05 -11.93
CA THR A 178 15.88 2.70 -13.09
C THR A 178 15.05 1.86 -14.07
N GLY A 179 15.57 1.55 -15.24
CA GLY A 179 14.96 0.52 -16.10
C GLY A 179 14.85 -0.81 -15.36
N ILE A 180 13.84 -1.61 -15.75
CA ILE A 180 13.46 -2.85 -15.04
C ILE A 180 14.58 -3.91 -15.05
N GLU A 181 15.49 -3.87 -16.02
CA GLU A 181 16.62 -4.76 -16.17
C GLU A 181 17.79 -4.43 -15.22
N LYS A 182 17.76 -3.25 -14.58
CA LYS A 182 18.91 -2.73 -13.82
C LYS A 182 18.54 -2.40 -12.37
N VAL A 183 18.80 -3.33 -11.48
CA VAL A 183 18.58 -3.13 -10.04
C VAL A 183 19.59 -2.13 -9.46
N TYR A 184 19.11 -1.14 -8.73
CA TYR A 184 19.93 -0.20 -7.98
C TYR A 184 19.40 -0.04 -6.54
N PRO A 185 20.24 -0.18 -5.50
CA PRO A 185 21.70 -0.44 -5.56
C PRO A 185 22.00 -1.88 -6.00
N ARG A 186 23.16 -2.09 -6.63
CA ARG A 186 23.59 -3.42 -7.13
C ARG A 186 23.62 -4.49 -6.04
N GLN A 187 23.93 -4.10 -4.79
CA GLN A 187 23.90 -5.01 -3.64
C GLN A 187 22.52 -5.63 -3.37
N HIS A 188 21.44 -5.07 -3.92
CA HIS A 188 20.09 -5.60 -3.82
C HIS A 188 19.65 -6.45 -5.03
N GLU A 189 20.55 -6.76 -5.98
CA GLU A 189 20.24 -7.63 -7.12
C GLU A 189 19.70 -9.00 -6.67
N ARG A 190 20.37 -9.62 -5.68
CA ARG A 190 19.90 -10.90 -5.14
C ARG A 190 18.53 -10.78 -4.49
N LEU A 191 18.32 -9.73 -3.69
CA LEU A 191 17.03 -9.46 -3.06
C LEU A 191 15.92 -9.30 -4.11
N ALA A 192 16.16 -8.53 -5.18
CA ALA A 192 15.22 -8.35 -6.27
C ALA A 192 14.90 -9.68 -6.98
N MET A 193 15.91 -10.53 -7.22
CA MET A 193 15.69 -11.86 -7.80
C MET A 193 14.87 -12.77 -6.88
N ASP A 194 15.10 -12.73 -5.58
CA ASP A 194 14.33 -13.50 -4.61
C ASP A 194 12.87 -13.01 -4.56
N MET A 195 12.64 -11.70 -4.66
CA MET A 195 11.30 -11.11 -4.79
C MET A 195 10.59 -11.57 -6.07
N VAL A 196 11.28 -11.52 -7.23
CA VAL A 196 10.72 -11.95 -8.51
C VAL A 196 10.28 -13.42 -8.48
N ARG A 197 10.95 -14.29 -7.74
CA ARG A 197 10.63 -15.71 -7.60
C ARG A 197 9.54 -16.00 -6.58
N ALA A 198 9.35 -15.11 -5.62
CA ALA A 198 8.39 -15.31 -4.54
C ALA A 198 6.94 -15.10 -5.03
N PRO A 199 5.97 -15.95 -4.60
CA PRO A 199 4.57 -15.81 -4.99
C PRO A 199 3.99 -14.45 -4.61
N GLY A 200 3.22 -13.83 -5.52
CA GLY A 200 2.59 -12.53 -5.31
C GLY A 200 3.55 -11.36 -5.16
N SER A 201 4.82 -11.56 -5.53
CA SER A 201 5.88 -10.56 -5.38
C SER A 201 6.49 -10.20 -6.74
N GLY A 202 7.22 -9.08 -6.76
CA GLY A 202 7.92 -8.64 -7.96
C GLY A 202 8.56 -7.28 -7.81
N VAL A 203 9.09 -6.80 -8.92
CA VAL A 203 9.62 -5.44 -9.03
C VAL A 203 8.94 -4.72 -10.20
N LEU A 204 8.81 -3.42 -10.10
CA LEU A 204 8.22 -2.59 -11.15
C LEU A 204 8.91 -1.23 -11.25
N THR A 205 8.70 -0.59 -12.39
CA THR A 205 9.16 0.79 -12.65
C THR A 205 8.28 1.43 -13.74
N ASP A 206 8.23 2.76 -13.77
CA ASP A 206 7.67 3.53 -14.88
C ASP A 206 8.75 3.97 -15.90
N TYR A 207 10.01 3.62 -15.66
CA TYR A 207 11.14 4.00 -16.51
C TYR A 207 11.41 2.97 -17.61
N PRO A 208 11.65 3.42 -18.86
CA PRO A 208 12.04 2.56 -19.97
C PRO A 208 13.35 1.80 -19.72
N LEU A 209 13.57 0.76 -20.52
CA LEU A 209 14.84 0.02 -20.56
C LEU A 209 16.02 0.97 -20.79
N GLY A 210 17.17 0.66 -20.21
CA GLY A 210 18.38 1.47 -20.30
C GLY A 210 18.39 2.71 -19.38
N THR A 211 17.33 2.98 -18.62
CA THR A 211 17.30 4.17 -17.73
C THR A 211 18.30 4.03 -16.59
N ALA A 212 19.23 5.00 -16.54
CA ALA A 212 20.28 5.06 -15.51
C ALA A 212 19.74 5.57 -14.16
N PRO A 213 20.40 5.23 -13.03
CA PRO A 213 20.04 5.75 -11.70
C PRO A 213 20.46 7.23 -11.58
N VAL A 214 19.50 8.13 -11.65
CA VAL A 214 19.68 9.56 -11.42
C VAL A 214 18.88 10.04 -10.21
N ALA A 215 19.40 11.02 -9.46
CA ALA A 215 18.81 11.44 -8.19
C ALA A 215 17.32 11.83 -8.30
N LEU A 216 16.95 12.53 -9.38
CA LEU A 216 15.57 12.94 -9.62
C LEU A 216 14.60 11.78 -9.72
N ASN A 217 15.01 10.67 -10.36
CA ASN A 217 14.16 9.49 -10.53
C ASN A 217 13.76 8.86 -9.19
N PHE A 218 14.67 8.87 -8.19
CA PHE A 218 14.36 8.35 -6.87
C PHE A 218 13.29 9.16 -6.13
N LEU A 219 13.30 10.48 -6.30
CA LEU A 219 12.29 11.35 -5.71
C LEU A 219 10.93 11.14 -6.39
N ARG A 220 10.92 11.07 -7.70
CA ARG A 220 9.69 10.93 -8.50
C ARG A 220 9.05 9.55 -8.36
N ARG A 221 9.86 8.49 -8.28
CA ARG A 221 9.40 7.14 -8.06
C ARG A 221 8.57 7.00 -6.77
N ASN A 222 8.87 7.82 -5.75
CA ASN A 222 8.19 7.72 -4.45
C ASN A 222 6.67 7.94 -4.54
N ARG A 223 6.18 8.69 -5.54
CA ARG A 223 4.75 8.82 -5.82
C ARG A 223 4.09 7.47 -6.16
N ILE A 224 4.83 6.59 -6.84
CA ILE A 224 4.33 5.26 -7.20
C ILE A 224 4.25 4.37 -5.95
N ILE A 225 5.23 4.46 -5.04
CA ILE A 225 5.17 3.74 -3.75
C ILE A 225 3.92 4.14 -2.97
N ALA A 226 3.68 5.46 -2.83
CA ALA A 226 2.51 5.99 -2.15
C ALA A 226 1.20 5.63 -2.86
N GLY A 227 1.18 5.71 -4.20
CA GLY A 227 -0.01 5.43 -5.00
C GLY A 227 -0.43 3.96 -5.03
N LEU A 228 0.52 3.04 -4.86
CA LEU A 228 0.24 1.61 -4.77
C LEU A 228 -0.33 1.18 -3.41
N ALA A 229 -0.06 1.95 -2.36
CA ALA A 229 -0.31 1.52 -0.98
C ALA A 229 -1.65 2.05 -0.45
N ASP A 230 -2.31 1.26 0.38
CA ASP A 230 -3.44 1.70 1.22
C ASP A 230 -2.92 2.60 2.35
N ALA A 231 -1.72 2.28 2.87
CA ALA A 231 -1.08 3.05 3.93
C ALA A 231 0.45 3.10 3.78
N VAL A 232 1.06 4.16 4.30
CA VAL A 232 2.52 4.37 4.31
C VAL A 232 3.03 4.45 5.75
N VAL A 233 3.98 3.58 6.09
CA VAL A 233 4.67 3.56 7.39
C VAL A 233 6.06 4.16 7.24
N VAL A 234 6.30 5.29 7.91
CA VAL A 234 7.62 5.95 7.98
C VAL A 234 8.36 5.47 9.22
N VAL A 235 9.43 4.69 9.04
CA VAL A 235 10.14 4.06 10.18
C VAL A 235 11.17 4.98 10.80
N GLU A 236 12.01 5.60 10.01
CA GLU A 236 12.98 6.62 10.42
C GLU A 236 13.16 7.63 9.28
N SER A 237 13.23 8.90 9.62
CA SER A 237 13.52 9.97 8.67
C SER A 237 14.17 11.17 9.35
N LYS A 238 15.20 11.73 8.70
CA LYS A 238 15.70 13.07 9.05
C LYS A 238 14.69 14.13 8.65
N SER A 239 14.79 15.34 9.22
CA SER A 239 13.88 16.47 8.92
C SER A 239 13.77 16.86 7.44
N LYS A 240 14.77 16.52 6.63
CA LYS A 240 14.78 16.72 5.15
C LYS A 240 14.93 15.39 4.40
N GLY A 241 14.43 14.30 4.96
CA GLY A 241 14.52 12.96 4.37
C GLY A 241 13.62 12.78 3.16
N GLY A 242 14.09 12.01 2.16
CA GLY A 242 13.30 11.69 0.95
C GLY A 242 12.02 10.90 1.24
N SER A 243 11.98 10.15 2.35
CA SER A 243 10.79 9.42 2.82
C SER A 243 9.62 10.34 3.21
N LEU A 244 9.91 11.58 3.65
CA LEU A 244 8.87 12.59 3.93
C LEU A 244 8.12 13.01 2.65
N MET A 245 8.77 12.95 1.48
CA MET A 245 8.08 13.18 0.20
C MET A 245 7.09 12.05 -0.09
N THR A 246 7.43 10.80 0.25
CA THR A 246 6.49 9.67 0.11
C THR A 246 5.28 9.86 1.01
N ALA A 247 5.47 10.29 2.26
CA ALA A 247 4.39 10.62 3.18
C ALA A 247 3.49 11.74 2.62
N LYS A 248 4.08 12.80 2.05
CA LYS A 248 3.32 13.89 1.42
C LYS A 248 2.52 13.42 0.21
N TYR A 249 3.10 12.55 -0.64
CA TYR A 249 2.34 11.94 -1.74
C TYR A 249 1.18 11.10 -1.22
N ALA A 250 1.41 10.27 -0.19
CA ALA A 250 0.38 9.45 0.43
C ALA A 250 -0.81 10.29 0.91
N MET A 251 -0.55 11.38 1.64
CA MET A 251 -1.58 12.33 2.06
C MET A 251 -2.31 12.95 0.87
N GLY A 252 -1.57 13.37 -0.16
CA GLY A 252 -2.16 13.95 -1.38
C GLY A 252 -3.02 12.96 -2.17
N TYR A 253 -2.81 11.66 -1.97
CA TYR A 253 -3.58 10.57 -2.58
C TYR A 253 -4.64 9.98 -1.63
N ASN A 254 -4.87 10.63 -0.49
CA ASN A 254 -5.82 10.18 0.54
C ASN A 254 -5.50 8.76 1.06
N ARG A 255 -4.21 8.51 1.34
CA ARG A 255 -3.72 7.27 1.95
C ARG A 255 -3.33 7.55 3.39
N ASP A 256 -3.54 6.57 4.27
CA ASP A 256 -3.15 6.67 5.66
C ASP A 256 -1.62 6.75 5.80
N VAL A 257 -1.15 7.56 6.74
CA VAL A 257 0.28 7.71 7.03
C VAL A 257 0.52 7.41 8.49
N PHE A 258 1.45 6.52 8.77
CA PHE A 258 1.90 6.17 10.11
C PHE A 258 3.37 6.50 10.27
N ALA A 259 3.78 6.94 11.46
CA ALA A 259 5.19 7.22 11.75
C ALA A 259 5.62 6.56 13.06
N VAL A 260 6.78 5.92 13.02
CA VAL A 260 7.39 5.34 14.22
C VAL A 260 8.04 6.48 15.01
N PRO A 261 7.62 6.74 16.26
CA PRO A 261 8.20 7.78 17.09
C PRO A 261 9.62 7.41 17.48
N GLY A 262 10.45 8.39 17.70
CA GLY A 262 11.80 8.17 18.19
C GLY A 262 12.25 9.23 19.19
N ARG A 263 13.52 9.15 19.62
CA ARG A 263 14.06 10.04 20.64
C ARG A 263 14.15 11.47 20.10
N LEU A 264 13.94 12.46 20.97
CA LEU A 264 14.01 13.89 20.63
C LEU A 264 15.44 14.33 20.25
N ASP A 265 16.46 13.64 20.76
CA ASP A 265 17.87 13.90 20.52
C ASP A 265 18.46 13.09 19.34
N ASP A 266 17.64 12.28 18.65
CA ASP A 266 18.07 11.51 17.46
C ASP A 266 17.62 12.18 16.15
N VAL A 267 18.60 12.66 15.40
CA VAL A 267 18.39 13.31 14.09
C VAL A 267 17.63 12.40 13.10
N ARG A 268 17.72 11.07 13.24
CA ARG A 268 16.99 10.11 12.38
C ARG A 268 15.50 10.03 12.73
N SER A 269 15.11 10.52 13.89
CA SER A 269 13.73 10.54 14.36
C SER A 269 13.01 11.86 14.11
N GLU A 270 13.74 12.94 13.81
CA GLU A 270 13.19 14.29 13.64
C GLU A 270 12.04 14.33 12.63
N GLY A 271 12.20 13.69 11.47
CA GLY A 271 11.17 13.70 10.43
C GLY A 271 9.91 12.95 10.83
N CYS A 272 10.02 11.79 11.50
CA CYS A 272 8.87 11.05 12.02
C CYS A 272 8.16 11.84 13.12
N ASN A 273 8.92 12.39 14.07
CA ASN A 273 8.37 13.20 15.17
C ASN A 273 7.67 14.46 14.63
N SER A 274 8.21 15.11 13.56
CA SER A 274 7.55 16.24 12.89
C SER A 274 6.24 15.83 12.22
N LEU A 275 6.21 14.72 11.49
CA LEU A 275 4.97 14.22 10.87
C LEU A 275 3.87 13.99 11.92
N ILE A 276 4.22 13.41 13.07
CA ILE A 276 3.29 13.18 14.18
C ILE A 276 2.84 14.52 14.79
N HIS A 277 3.78 15.41 15.07
CA HIS A 277 3.49 16.72 15.68
C HIS A 277 2.60 17.61 14.79
N GLU A 278 2.82 17.56 13.47
CA GLU A 278 2.06 18.32 12.48
C GLU A 278 0.74 17.64 12.08
N HIS A 279 0.37 16.53 12.73
CA HIS A 279 -0.83 15.72 12.42
C HIS A 279 -0.88 15.24 10.98
N MET A 280 0.28 15.02 10.39
CA MET A 280 0.44 14.45 9.05
C MET A 280 0.65 12.93 9.04
N ALA A 281 0.82 12.33 10.22
CA ALA A 281 0.89 10.89 10.41
C ALA A 281 0.37 10.51 11.79
N ASP A 282 -0.29 9.35 11.85
CA ASP A 282 -0.63 8.71 13.11
C ASP A 282 0.62 8.07 13.72
N ILE A 283 0.70 8.13 15.05
CA ILE A 283 1.80 7.52 15.78
C ILE A 283 1.66 6.00 15.81
N VAL A 284 2.73 5.28 15.51
CA VAL A 284 2.80 3.83 15.75
C VAL A 284 3.13 3.59 17.21
N THR A 285 2.15 3.13 18.00
CA THR A 285 2.34 2.86 19.45
C THR A 285 2.81 1.43 19.71
N SER A 286 2.36 0.48 18.88
CA SER A 286 2.79 -0.93 18.90
C SER A 286 2.58 -1.59 17.53
N PRO A 287 3.18 -2.77 17.28
CA PRO A 287 2.90 -3.54 16.06
C PRO A 287 1.45 -3.99 15.94
N GLU A 288 0.83 -4.35 17.07
CA GLU A 288 -0.57 -4.79 17.17
C GLU A 288 -1.52 -3.62 16.88
N ASP A 289 -1.20 -2.44 17.39
CA ASP A 289 -1.94 -1.20 17.14
C ASP A 289 -1.92 -0.84 15.65
N LEU A 290 -0.74 -0.87 15.01
CA LEU A 290 -0.62 -0.66 13.56
C LEU A 290 -1.50 -1.65 12.77
N ALA A 291 -1.47 -2.93 13.13
CA ALA A 291 -2.28 -3.95 12.47
C ALA A 291 -3.80 -3.69 12.62
N ALA A 292 -4.22 -3.22 13.80
CA ALA A 292 -5.61 -2.84 14.08
C ALA A 292 -6.03 -1.60 13.28
N CYS A 293 -5.21 -0.54 13.27
CA CYS A 293 -5.46 0.68 12.49
C CYS A 293 -5.58 0.40 10.99
N LEU A 294 -4.78 -0.55 10.49
CA LEU A 294 -4.82 -0.99 9.09
C LEU A 294 -6.01 -1.93 8.78
N GLY A 295 -6.83 -2.31 9.76
CA GLY A 295 -7.97 -3.20 9.54
C GLY A 295 -7.60 -4.62 9.10
N LEU A 296 -6.38 -5.09 9.41
CA LEU A 296 -5.87 -6.38 8.92
C LEU A 296 -6.37 -7.59 9.73
N GLY A 297 -7.20 -7.34 10.74
CA GLY A 297 -7.73 -8.35 11.67
C GLY A 297 -6.70 -8.81 12.71
N ALA A 298 -7.17 -9.47 13.77
CA ALA A 298 -6.30 -9.95 14.82
C ALA A 298 -5.30 -11.00 14.32
N PRO A 299 -4.13 -11.16 14.96
CA PRO A 299 -3.13 -12.15 14.61
C PRO A 299 -3.72 -13.57 14.63
N VAL A 300 -3.50 -14.34 13.55
CA VAL A 300 -3.78 -15.78 13.56
C VAL A 300 -2.76 -16.44 14.49
N ARG A 301 -3.19 -16.98 15.62
CA ARG A 301 -2.33 -17.72 16.55
C ARG A 301 -1.78 -18.97 15.86
N GLY A 302 -0.54 -18.90 15.39
CA GLY A 302 0.22 -20.07 14.95
C GLY A 302 0.56 -20.96 16.14
N ALA A 303 0.56 -22.27 15.94
CA ALA A 303 0.94 -23.30 16.90
C ALA A 303 2.36 -23.05 17.43
N GLY A 304 2.48 -22.48 18.62
CA GLY A 304 3.80 -22.26 19.25
C GLY A 304 3.74 -21.27 20.40
N GLY A 305 2.86 -21.50 21.38
CA GLY A 305 2.82 -20.70 22.59
C GLY A 305 1.55 -21.03 23.37
N SER A 306 1.68 -21.94 24.34
CA SER A 306 0.62 -22.41 25.20
C SER A 306 0.00 -21.28 26.03
N TRP A 307 -1.10 -20.73 25.52
CA TRP A 307 -2.18 -20.23 26.35
C TRP A 307 -3.43 -20.93 25.83
N ALA A 308 -3.77 -22.01 26.48
CA ALA A 308 -4.99 -22.74 26.24
C ALA A 308 -6.18 -21.85 26.65
N CYS A 309 -6.79 -21.16 25.68
CA CYS A 309 -8.20 -20.88 25.75
C CYS A 309 -8.91 -22.13 25.24
N SER A 310 -9.40 -22.93 26.17
CA SER A 310 -10.36 -24.02 25.91
C SER A 310 -11.44 -23.52 24.95
N GLY A 311 -11.64 -24.26 23.83
CA GLY A 311 -12.55 -23.92 22.76
C GLY A 311 -14.00 -23.80 23.21
N GLY A 312 -14.41 -22.56 23.38
CA GLY A 312 -15.80 -22.13 23.40
C GLY A 312 -15.90 -20.93 22.49
N GLY A 313 -16.88 -20.91 21.57
CA GLY A 313 -17.13 -19.78 20.69
C GLY A 313 -17.49 -18.51 21.48
N PHE A 314 -17.61 -17.38 20.78
CA PHE A 314 -18.02 -16.09 21.37
C PHE A 314 -19.29 -16.22 22.21
N GLN A 315 -20.28 -16.96 21.74
CA GLN A 315 -21.51 -17.28 22.46
C GLN A 315 -21.24 -18.02 23.76
N ASP A 316 -20.41 -19.08 23.73
CA ASP A 316 -20.08 -19.88 24.90
C ASP A 316 -19.33 -19.08 25.96
N ALA A 317 -18.45 -18.17 25.52
CA ALA A 317 -17.72 -17.27 26.43
C ALA A 317 -18.67 -16.27 27.13
N LEU A 318 -19.61 -15.69 26.39
CA LEU A 318 -20.65 -14.81 26.96
C LEU A 318 -21.59 -15.58 27.89
N SER A 319 -22.10 -16.73 27.45
CA SER A 319 -22.97 -17.60 28.25
C SER A 319 -22.31 -18.02 29.59
N LYS A 320 -21.03 -18.39 29.51
CA LYS A 320 -20.26 -18.78 30.69
C LYS A 320 -20.06 -17.64 31.68
N LYS A 321 -19.91 -16.38 31.18
CA LYS A 321 -19.64 -15.22 32.02
C LYS A 321 -20.91 -14.58 32.56
N TYR A 322 -21.94 -14.46 31.75
CA TYR A 322 -23.16 -13.71 32.07
C TYR A 322 -24.44 -14.55 32.16
N GLY A 323 -24.40 -15.80 31.70
CA GLY A 323 -25.55 -16.71 31.69
C GLY A 323 -26.33 -16.67 30.35
N ASP A 324 -27.07 -17.77 30.10
CA ASP A 324 -27.73 -18.02 28.79
C ASP A 324 -28.95 -17.09 28.50
N ALA A 325 -29.48 -16.44 29.52
CA ALA A 325 -30.64 -15.54 29.38
C ALA A 325 -30.30 -14.08 29.62
N SER A 326 -29.02 -13.73 29.62
CA SER A 326 -28.55 -12.37 29.96
C SER A 326 -28.73 -11.36 28.81
N ASP A 327 -28.89 -10.09 29.16
CA ASP A 327 -28.90 -8.97 28.21
C ASP A 327 -27.54 -8.87 27.49
N GLU A 328 -26.46 -9.20 28.19
CA GLU A 328 -25.09 -9.21 27.70
C GLU A 328 -24.91 -10.25 26.56
N LEU A 329 -25.47 -11.44 26.71
CA LEU A 329 -25.44 -12.45 25.66
C LEU A 329 -26.26 -11.98 24.44
N ARG A 330 -27.48 -11.47 24.67
CA ARG A 330 -28.36 -11.00 23.58
C ARG A 330 -27.72 -9.85 22.79
N LEU A 331 -27.17 -8.85 23.47
CA LEU A 331 -26.54 -7.71 22.85
C LEU A 331 -25.23 -8.09 22.16
N GLY A 332 -24.38 -8.87 22.81
CA GLY A 332 -23.13 -9.37 22.23
C GLY A 332 -23.38 -10.16 20.94
N MET A 333 -24.37 -11.04 20.93
CA MET A 333 -24.73 -11.83 19.76
C MET A 333 -25.33 -10.96 18.62
N ALA A 334 -26.12 -9.93 18.96
CA ALA A 334 -26.63 -8.98 17.95
C ALA A 334 -25.49 -8.22 17.27
N VAL A 335 -24.50 -7.75 18.04
CA VAL A 335 -23.29 -7.10 17.50
C VAL A 335 -22.44 -8.08 16.68
N LYS A 336 -22.34 -9.36 17.10
CA LYS A 336 -21.62 -10.40 16.34
C LYS A 336 -22.25 -10.66 14.97
N ILE A 337 -23.58 -10.64 14.87
CA ILE A 337 -24.31 -10.84 13.62
C ILE A 337 -24.21 -9.60 12.72
N GLN A 338 -24.23 -8.42 13.29
CA GLN A 338 -24.16 -7.15 12.56
C GLN A 338 -23.09 -6.22 13.16
N PRO A 339 -21.80 -6.44 12.85
CA PRO A 339 -20.71 -5.57 13.30
C PRO A 339 -20.87 -4.13 12.79
N GLY A 340 -20.41 -3.16 13.56
CA GLY A 340 -20.52 -1.76 13.21
C GLY A 340 -21.91 -1.16 13.49
N THR A 341 -22.71 -1.80 14.35
CA THR A 341 -24.07 -1.36 14.68
C THR A 341 -24.07 -0.35 15.82
N GLY A 342 -24.76 0.79 15.61
CA GLY A 342 -24.92 1.82 16.63
C GLY A 342 -26.02 1.48 17.66
N PRO A 343 -26.04 2.17 18.83
CA PRO A 343 -26.91 1.83 19.95
C PRO A 343 -28.42 1.93 19.60
N GLU A 344 -28.83 2.86 18.73
CA GLU A 344 -30.22 2.99 18.30
C GLU A 344 -30.69 1.80 17.45
N ALA A 345 -29.82 1.27 16.62
CA ALA A 345 -30.12 0.07 15.81
C ALA A 345 -30.13 -1.17 16.71
N LEU A 346 -29.21 -1.28 17.67
CA LEU A 346 -29.21 -2.35 18.68
C LEU A 346 -30.46 -2.35 19.53
N GLN A 347 -31.00 -1.19 19.91
CA GLN A 347 -32.27 -1.09 20.62
C GLN A 347 -33.40 -1.78 19.88
N LYS A 348 -33.48 -1.58 18.56
CA LYS A 348 -34.50 -2.22 17.70
C LYS A 348 -34.27 -3.73 17.55
N LEU A 349 -33.00 -4.17 17.51
CA LEU A 349 -32.64 -5.57 17.31
C LEU A 349 -32.89 -6.43 18.56
N VAL A 350 -32.50 -5.90 19.74
CA VAL A 350 -32.56 -6.68 20.99
C VAL A 350 -33.75 -6.34 21.91
N GLY A 351 -34.48 -5.23 21.60
CA GLY A 351 -35.67 -4.84 22.34
C GLY A 351 -35.37 -4.31 23.76
N LEU A 352 -34.16 -3.88 24.05
CA LEU A 352 -33.77 -3.30 25.34
C LEU A 352 -33.91 -1.79 25.33
N PRO A 353 -34.23 -1.13 26.47
CA PRO A 353 -34.22 0.33 26.57
C PRO A 353 -32.85 0.91 26.24
N TYR A 354 -32.81 2.09 25.60
CA TYR A 354 -31.57 2.74 25.17
C TYR A 354 -30.51 2.90 26.30
N PRO A 355 -30.87 3.33 27.56
CA PRO A 355 -29.91 3.39 28.65
C PRO A 355 -29.30 2.02 28.99
N ARG A 356 -30.11 0.93 28.89
CA ARG A 356 -29.64 -0.43 29.16
C ARG A 356 -28.70 -0.93 28.05
N ILE A 357 -28.92 -0.53 26.78
CA ILE A 357 -27.99 -0.81 25.69
C ILE A 357 -26.60 -0.24 25.99
N LEU A 358 -26.54 1.03 26.42
CA LEU A 358 -25.25 1.68 26.72
C LEU A 358 -24.55 1.07 27.93
N GLU A 359 -25.30 0.70 28.96
CA GLU A 359 -24.76 0.03 30.16
C GLU A 359 -24.17 -1.33 29.80
N VAL A 360 -24.92 -2.16 29.11
CA VAL A 360 -24.50 -3.51 28.71
C VAL A 360 -23.34 -3.46 27.69
N ALA A 361 -23.40 -2.55 26.73
CA ALA A 361 -22.30 -2.36 25.78
C ALA A 361 -21.01 -1.93 26.47
N GLY A 362 -21.09 -0.98 27.40
CA GLY A 362 -19.93 -0.55 28.20
C GLY A 362 -19.36 -1.68 29.05
N LEU A 363 -20.21 -2.52 29.63
CA LEU A 363 -19.75 -3.71 30.38
C LEU A 363 -19.04 -4.72 29.47
N LEU A 364 -19.59 -4.98 28.27
CA LEU A 364 -18.98 -5.88 27.29
C LEU A 364 -17.68 -5.33 26.70
N GLU A 365 -17.54 -4.00 26.57
CA GLU A 365 -16.28 -3.35 26.21
C GLU A 365 -15.23 -3.49 27.32
N ALA A 366 -15.61 -3.19 28.57
CA ALA A 366 -14.72 -3.34 29.73
C ALA A 366 -14.21 -4.78 29.90
N ASP A 367 -15.03 -5.74 29.57
CA ASP A 367 -14.70 -7.18 29.64
C ASP A 367 -14.04 -7.73 28.36
N GLY A 368 -13.79 -6.88 27.36
CA GLY A 368 -13.06 -7.25 26.13
C GLY A 368 -13.85 -8.11 25.16
N PHE A 369 -15.19 -8.08 25.19
CA PHE A 369 -16.04 -8.74 24.21
C PHE A 369 -16.39 -7.87 23.00
N LEU A 370 -16.52 -6.55 23.23
CA LEU A 370 -16.82 -5.56 22.20
C LEU A 370 -15.76 -4.46 22.15
N ILE A 371 -15.74 -3.78 21.01
CA ILE A 371 -15.04 -2.51 20.78
C ILE A 371 -16.02 -1.53 20.15
N SER A 372 -15.88 -0.22 20.40
CA SER A 372 -16.62 0.82 19.68
C SER A 372 -15.71 1.76 18.92
N ASP A 373 -16.22 2.29 17.81
CA ASP A 373 -15.59 3.38 17.07
C ASP A 373 -15.99 4.77 17.65
N PHE A 374 -15.42 5.84 17.11
CA PHE A 374 -15.71 7.22 17.53
C PHE A 374 -17.18 7.66 17.30
N LEU A 375 -17.92 6.94 16.46
CA LEU A 375 -19.36 7.12 16.25
C LEU A 375 -20.21 6.24 17.16
N ARG A 376 -19.60 5.58 18.15
CA ARG A 376 -20.24 4.63 19.08
C ARG A 376 -20.94 3.46 18.35
N ARG A 377 -20.35 2.97 17.26
CA ARG A 377 -20.79 1.75 16.62
C ARG A 377 -19.99 0.59 17.19
N PHE A 378 -20.68 -0.47 17.61
CA PHE A 378 -20.07 -1.61 18.29
C PHE A 378 -19.72 -2.72 17.31
N SER A 379 -18.58 -3.34 17.52
CA SER A 379 -18.12 -4.54 16.83
C SER A 379 -17.57 -5.54 17.86
N PRO A 380 -17.54 -6.86 17.56
CA PRO A 380 -16.85 -7.80 18.43
C PRO A 380 -15.38 -7.39 18.60
N ALA A 381 -14.86 -7.50 19.82
CA ALA A 381 -13.44 -7.30 20.06
C ALA A 381 -12.63 -8.52 19.59
N PRO A 382 -11.35 -8.37 19.17
CA PRO A 382 -10.47 -9.52 19.00
C PRO A 382 -10.34 -10.32 20.31
N PRO A 383 -10.38 -11.65 20.29
CA PRO A 383 -10.39 -12.56 19.15
C PRO A 383 -11.78 -13.01 18.68
N TRP A 384 -12.82 -12.25 18.93
CA TRP A 384 -14.23 -12.62 18.71
C TRP A 384 -14.84 -12.10 17.40
N ASP A 385 -14.15 -11.21 16.68
CA ASP A 385 -14.56 -10.59 15.42
C ASP A 385 -14.61 -11.54 14.18
#